data_4fcc3d9686e8348035cc942e0e4cbcf0
#
_entry.id   4fcc3d9686e8348035cc942e0e4cbcf0
#
_cell.length_a   1.000
_cell.length_b   1.000
_cell.length_c   1.000
_cell.angle_alpha   90.00
_cell.angle_beta   90.00
_cell.angle_gamma   90.00
#
_symmetry.space_group_name_H-M   'P 1'
#
loop_
_entity.id
_entity.type
_entity.pdbx_description
1 polymer ?
#
loop_
_entity_poly.entity_id
_entity_poly.type
_entity_poly.pdbx_seq_one_letter_code
_entity_poly.pdbx_strand_id
1 'polypeptide(L)'
;VSNDDPWPIDSLVADLRSAESLGGAGVVLHTGKTLTLPYEEAEDFLVENLKRVLDATADLKAHILLENMSGQGTEMGVSFEQLASILDKLGRPERVSICFDTCHAFAGGYDLRTADSIKKVLADFDRLIGLDRITVFHFNDSKKGLGENRDRHEVLEVGQIGNGLKLMAQWARDHEVPMILETPEKDGRTHADDLAILKGWLA
;
A
#
# COMPACT_ATOMS: atom_id res chain seq x y z
N VAL A 1 14.82 -4.55 1.01
CA VAL A 1 14.80 -5.43 2.19
C VAL A 1 14.62 -6.91 1.86
N SER A 2 14.33 -7.27 0.62
CA SER A 2 14.13 -8.66 0.17
C SER A 2 15.43 -9.36 -0.30
N ASN A 3 16.57 -8.92 0.15
CA ASN A 3 17.88 -9.49 -0.13
C ASN A 3 18.85 -9.27 1.06
N ASP A 4 20.08 -9.75 0.93
CA ASP A 4 21.12 -9.77 1.96
C ASP A 4 21.85 -8.42 2.15
N ASP A 5 21.48 -7.37 1.41
CA ASP A 5 22.10 -6.05 1.50
C ASP A 5 21.68 -5.34 2.82
N PRO A 6 22.60 -4.94 3.69
CA PRO A 6 22.27 -4.25 4.93
C PRO A 6 21.76 -2.81 4.73
N TRP A 7 22.11 -2.17 3.62
CA TRP A 7 21.76 -0.77 3.38
C TRP A 7 20.24 -0.47 3.44
N PRO A 8 19.35 -1.31 2.87
CA PRO A 8 17.91 -1.08 3.00
C PRO A 8 17.39 -1.15 4.44
N ILE A 9 18.04 -1.94 5.31
CA ILE A 9 17.65 -2.05 6.72
C ILE A 9 18.03 -0.76 7.45
N ASP A 10 19.27 -0.29 7.28
CA ASP A 10 19.76 0.93 7.92
C ASP A 10 18.94 2.15 7.47
N SER A 11 18.58 2.22 6.17
CA SER A 11 17.73 3.27 5.62
C SER A 11 16.34 3.25 6.28
N LEU A 12 15.67 2.09 6.33
CA LEU A 12 14.33 1.99 6.92
C LEU A 12 14.34 2.30 8.43
N VAL A 13 15.38 1.92 9.16
CA VAL A 13 15.57 2.31 10.57
C VAL A 13 15.69 3.83 10.70
N ALA A 14 16.47 4.49 9.84
CA ALA A 14 16.63 5.94 9.86
C ALA A 14 15.32 6.65 9.49
N ASP A 15 14.58 6.13 8.51
CA ASP A 15 13.30 6.68 8.07
C ASP A 15 12.23 6.56 9.17
N LEU A 16 12.15 5.42 9.88
CA LEU A 16 11.26 5.23 11.02
C LEU A 16 11.57 6.20 12.17
N ARG A 17 12.85 6.41 12.49
CA ARG A 17 13.27 7.40 13.48
C ARG A 17 12.91 8.82 13.07
N SER A 18 13.06 9.14 11.79
CA SER A 18 12.67 10.44 11.24
C SER A 18 11.14 10.63 11.30
N ALA A 19 10.36 9.64 10.89
CA ALA A 19 8.90 9.66 10.97
C ALA A 19 8.43 9.88 12.42
N GLU A 20 8.98 9.12 13.39
CA GLU A 20 8.67 9.29 14.81
C GLU A 20 8.98 10.71 15.29
N SER A 21 10.14 11.26 14.94
CA SER A 21 10.56 12.61 15.35
C SER A 21 9.65 13.73 14.81
N LEU A 22 9.02 13.50 13.68
CA LEU A 22 8.08 14.39 13.02
C LEU A 22 6.61 14.16 13.44
N GLY A 23 6.35 13.18 14.30
CA GLY A 23 4.99 12.80 14.69
C GLY A 23 4.23 12.06 13.59
N GLY A 24 4.92 11.46 12.63
CA GLY A 24 4.34 10.66 11.55
C GLY A 24 3.83 9.30 12.06
N ALA A 25 2.80 8.76 11.43
CA ALA A 25 2.22 7.47 11.80
C ALA A 25 3.15 6.28 11.46
N GLY A 26 3.99 6.42 10.43
CA GLY A 26 4.90 5.36 10.00
C GLY A 26 5.58 5.66 8.67
N VAL A 27 6.21 4.63 8.12
CA VAL A 27 6.89 4.67 6.81
C VAL A 27 6.27 3.63 5.90
N VAL A 28 5.87 4.05 4.70
CA VAL A 28 5.36 3.14 3.67
C VAL A 28 6.54 2.39 3.04
N LEU A 29 6.37 1.09 2.91
CA LEU A 29 7.38 0.19 2.39
C LEU A 29 6.83 -0.66 1.26
N HIS A 30 7.38 -0.51 0.06
CA HIS A 30 7.24 -1.51 -0.99
C HIS A 30 7.89 -2.83 -0.54
N THR A 31 7.16 -3.93 -0.63
CA THR A 31 7.62 -5.25 -0.15
C THR A 31 8.82 -5.82 -0.94
N GLY A 32 9.19 -5.17 -2.04
CA GLY A 32 10.36 -5.54 -2.83
C GLY A 32 10.03 -6.48 -4.00
N LYS A 33 11.09 -7.09 -4.53
CA LYS A 33 11.03 -7.95 -5.73
C LYS A 33 11.80 -9.24 -5.48
N THR A 34 11.31 -10.34 -6.05
CA THR A 34 12.02 -11.63 -5.98
C THR A 34 13.27 -11.65 -6.84
N LEU A 35 13.32 -10.83 -7.89
CA LEU A 35 14.37 -10.84 -8.91
C LEU A 35 14.52 -12.25 -9.54
N THR A 36 15.60 -12.96 -9.17
CA THR A 36 15.90 -14.32 -9.62
C THR A 36 15.63 -15.40 -8.58
N LEU A 37 15.23 -15.01 -7.37
CA LEU A 37 14.97 -15.95 -6.27
C LEU A 37 13.58 -16.59 -6.41
N PRO A 38 13.38 -17.81 -5.92
CA PRO A 38 12.06 -18.34 -5.64
C PRO A 38 11.29 -17.40 -4.68
N TYR A 39 9.96 -17.31 -4.85
CA TYR A 39 9.14 -16.40 -4.05
C TYR A 39 9.32 -16.62 -2.53
N GLU A 40 9.25 -17.88 -2.09
CA GLU A 40 9.37 -18.24 -0.67
C GLU A 40 10.71 -17.80 -0.06
N GLU A 41 11.81 -17.95 -0.81
CA GLU A 41 13.13 -17.52 -0.35
C GLU A 41 13.24 -16.01 -0.24
N ALA A 42 12.72 -15.27 -1.22
CA ALA A 42 12.68 -13.80 -1.17
C ALA A 42 11.78 -13.26 -0.05
N GLU A 43 10.64 -13.93 0.21
CA GLU A 43 9.75 -13.63 1.32
C GLU A 43 10.43 -13.87 2.67
N ASP A 44 11.18 -14.97 2.82
CA ASP A 44 11.90 -15.26 4.05
C ASP A 44 12.99 -14.21 4.32
N PHE A 45 13.72 -13.74 3.31
CA PHE A 45 14.64 -12.61 3.43
C PHE A 45 13.94 -11.33 3.87
N LEU A 46 12.80 -11.01 3.25
CA LEU A 46 12.01 -9.85 3.64
C LEU A 46 11.60 -9.93 5.11
N VAL A 47 11.05 -11.06 5.53
CA VAL A 47 10.57 -11.27 6.90
C VAL A 47 11.71 -11.16 7.91
N GLU A 48 12.86 -11.79 7.64
CA GLU A 48 14.02 -11.70 8.53
C GLU A 48 14.54 -10.26 8.66
N ASN A 49 14.63 -9.55 7.55
CA ASN A 49 15.08 -8.17 7.55
C ASN A 49 14.07 -7.25 8.27
N LEU A 50 12.76 -7.47 8.11
CA LEU A 50 11.74 -6.72 8.85
C LEU A 50 11.82 -7.00 10.37
N LYS A 51 12.11 -8.21 10.81
CA LYS A 51 12.36 -8.52 12.22
C LYS A 51 13.53 -7.72 12.76
N ARG A 52 14.65 -7.67 12.02
CA ARG A 52 15.83 -6.86 12.39
C ARG A 52 15.50 -5.37 12.50
N VAL A 53 14.69 -4.83 11.59
CA VAL A 53 14.22 -3.43 11.66
C VAL A 53 13.37 -3.20 12.90
N LEU A 54 12.39 -4.09 13.16
CA LEU A 54 11.51 -4.01 14.33
C LEU A 54 12.31 -4.06 15.65
N ASP A 55 13.32 -4.93 15.73
CA ASP A 55 14.21 -5.03 16.89
C ASP A 55 15.05 -3.76 17.08
N ALA A 56 15.62 -3.22 15.98
CA ALA A 56 16.44 -1.99 16.01
C ALA A 56 15.62 -0.72 16.31
N THR A 57 14.30 -0.81 16.20
CA THR A 57 13.34 0.31 16.42
C THR A 57 12.30 -0.03 17.49
N ALA A 58 12.62 -0.94 18.41
CA ALA A 58 11.66 -1.37 19.44
C ALA A 58 11.23 -0.24 20.40
N ASP A 59 12.00 0.85 20.46
CA ASP A 59 11.71 2.06 21.22
C ASP A 59 10.72 3.02 20.53
N LEU A 60 10.37 2.78 19.26
CA LEU A 60 9.51 3.67 18.48
C LEU A 60 8.05 3.19 18.48
N LYS A 61 7.14 4.13 18.18
CA LYS A 61 5.72 3.88 17.91
C LYS A 61 5.39 3.88 16.42
N ALA A 62 6.22 4.53 15.59
CA ALA A 62 6.04 4.60 14.15
C ALA A 62 5.93 3.20 13.54
N HIS A 63 4.97 3.02 12.64
CA HIS A 63 4.66 1.74 11.99
C HIS A 63 5.49 1.54 10.72
N ILE A 64 5.73 0.29 10.37
CA ILE A 64 6.07 -0.12 9.00
C ILE A 64 4.74 -0.37 8.28
N LEU A 65 4.49 0.36 7.20
CA LEU A 65 3.25 0.25 6.43
C LEU A 65 3.57 -0.52 5.14
N LEU A 66 3.28 -1.82 5.12
CA LEU A 66 3.49 -2.64 3.93
C LEU A 66 2.49 -2.22 2.85
N GLU A 67 2.98 -1.90 1.67
CA GLU A 67 2.13 -1.51 0.56
C GLU A 67 1.79 -2.72 -0.32
N ASN A 68 0.50 -2.83 -0.71
CA ASN A 68 0.11 -3.79 -1.74
C ASN A 68 0.66 -3.35 -3.09
N MET A 69 1.30 -4.28 -3.82
CA MET A 69 2.01 -3.99 -5.05
C MET A 69 1.18 -4.28 -6.29
N SER A 70 1.56 -3.64 -7.41
CA SER A 70 0.86 -3.78 -8.70
C SER A 70 1.10 -5.10 -9.42
N GLY A 71 2.15 -5.83 -9.05
CA GLY A 71 2.60 -7.03 -9.75
C GLY A 71 3.51 -6.74 -10.95
N GLN A 72 4.08 -5.53 -11.04
CA GLN A 72 4.99 -5.19 -12.14
C GLN A 72 6.32 -5.93 -12.01
N GLY A 73 6.63 -6.74 -13.00
CA GLY A 73 7.86 -7.55 -13.02
C GLY A 73 7.82 -8.69 -12.00
N THR A 74 8.69 -8.66 -11.01
CA THR A 74 8.80 -9.69 -9.97
C THR A 74 8.45 -9.16 -8.58
N GLU A 75 7.55 -8.18 -8.49
CA GLU A 75 7.10 -7.60 -7.22
C GLU A 75 6.45 -8.64 -6.32
N MET A 76 6.69 -8.51 -5.01
CA MET A 76 6.04 -9.29 -3.96
C MET A 76 4.90 -8.47 -3.32
N GLY A 77 4.03 -9.10 -2.53
CA GLY A 77 2.94 -8.40 -1.86
C GLY A 77 1.83 -7.93 -2.81
N VAL A 78 1.66 -8.60 -3.94
CA VAL A 78 0.64 -8.29 -4.95
C VAL A 78 -0.73 -8.76 -4.50
N SER A 79 -0.83 -9.99 -4.00
CA SER A 79 -2.09 -10.51 -3.49
C SER A 79 -2.20 -10.34 -1.97
N PHE A 80 -3.43 -10.28 -1.47
CA PHE A 80 -3.68 -10.17 -0.04
C PHE A 80 -3.19 -11.41 0.72
N GLU A 81 -3.16 -12.59 0.06
CA GLU A 81 -2.56 -13.80 0.61
C GLU A 81 -1.04 -13.63 0.83
N GLN A 82 -0.35 -12.96 -0.10
CA GLN A 82 1.08 -12.69 0.04
C GLN A 82 1.34 -11.74 1.21
N LEU A 83 0.58 -10.65 1.34
CA LEU A 83 0.68 -9.74 2.48
C LEU A 83 0.34 -10.42 3.81
N ALA A 84 -0.70 -11.26 3.82
CA ALA A 84 -1.08 -12.06 4.98
C ALA A 84 0.04 -13.03 5.39
N SER A 85 0.68 -13.71 4.43
CA SER A 85 1.82 -14.60 4.67
C SER A 85 2.99 -13.88 5.32
N ILE A 86 3.36 -12.69 4.81
CA ILE A 86 4.40 -11.84 5.41
C ILE A 86 4.04 -11.48 6.85
N LEU A 87 2.80 -11.03 7.10
CA LEU A 87 2.31 -10.69 8.44
C LEU A 87 2.33 -11.90 9.39
N ASP A 88 1.89 -13.06 8.92
CA ASP A 88 1.86 -14.30 9.72
C ASP A 88 3.27 -14.76 10.10
N LYS A 89 4.22 -14.73 9.16
CA LYS A 89 5.64 -15.06 9.41
C LYS A 89 6.31 -14.08 10.37
N LEU A 90 5.84 -12.82 10.41
CA LEU A 90 6.27 -11.81 11.39
C LEU A 90 5.63 -11.99 12.77
N GLY A 91 4.58 -12.82 12.90
CA GLY A 91 3.78 -12.96 14.13
C GLY A 91 2.75 -11.83 14.30
N ARG A 92 2.34 -11.17 13.22
CA ARG A 92 1.35 -10.06 13.17
C ARG A 92 1.61 -8.94 14.20
N PRO A 93 2.81 -8.36 14.27
CA PRO A 93 3.11 -7.32 15.26
C PRO A 93 2.21 -6.10 15.05
N GLU A 94 1.88 -5.40 16.14
CA GLU A 94 1.02 -4.21 16.10
C GLU A 94 1.61 -3.11 15.19
N ARG A 95 2.93 -2.94 15.23
CA ARG A 95 3.65 -1.92 14.47
C ARG A 95 3.86 -2.24 12.97
N VAL A 96 3.25 -3.32 12.46
CA VAL A 96 3.24 -3.58 11.02
C VAL A 96 1.80 -3.53 10.53
N SER A 97 1.51 -2.52 9.72
CA SER A 97 0.19 -2.23 9.17
C SER A 97 0.24 -2.21 7.64
N ILE A 98 -0.82 -1.78 7.00
CA ILE A 98 -0.94 -1.75 5.54
C ILE A 98 -1.15 -0.32 5.04
N CYS A 99 -0.40 0.04 4.01
CA CYS A 99 -0.75 1.08 3.07
C CYS A 99 -1.53 0.43 1.92
N PHE A 100 -2.78 0.82 1.72
CA PHE A 100 -3.58 0.29 0.61
C PHE A 100 -3.50 1.25 -0.58
N ASP A 101 -2.75 0.89 -1.63
CA ASP A 101 -2.75 1.63 -2.88
C ASP A 101 -3.86 1.14 -3.81
N THR A 102 -4.75 2.06 -4.22
CA THR A 102 -5.90 1.76 -5.06
C THR A 102 -5.52 1.44 -6.51
N CYS A 103 -4.49 2.10 -7.06
CA CYS A 103 -3.96 1.80 -8.38
C CYS A 103 -3.29 0.43 -8.40
N HIS A 104 -2.46 0.13 -7.41
CA HIS A 104 -1.77 -1.16 -7.31
C HIS A 104 -2.75 -2.31 -7.12
N ALA A 105 -3.75 -2.16 -6.25
CA ALA A 105 -4.80 -3.17 -6.06
C ALA A 105 -5.53 -3.45 -7.38
N PHE A 106 -5.92 -2.41 -8.12
CA PHE A 106 -6.58 -2.54 -9.41
C PHE A 106 -5.68 -3.21 -10.45
N ALA A 107 -4.42 -2.78 -10.54
CA ALA A 107 -3.44 -3.39 -11.43
C ALA A 107 -3.14 -4.86 -11.07
N GLY A 108 -3.19 -5.20 -9.77
CA GLY A 108 -3.02 -6.56 -9.25
C GLY A 108 -4.25 -7.47 -9.42
N GLY A 109 -5.38 -6.92 -9.91
CA GLY A 109 -6.59 -7.71 -10.23
C GLY A 109 -7.78 -7.52 -9.30
N TYR A 110 -7.69 -6.63 -8.31
CA TYR A 110 -8.79 -6.30 -7.41
C TYR A 110 -9.70 -5.24 -8.05
N ASP A 111 -10.90 -5.62 -8.43
CA ASP A 111 -11.84 -4.72 -9.12
C ASP A 111 -12.45 -3.69 -8.16
N LEU A 112 -12.05 -2.44 -8.32
CA LEU A 112 -12.51 -1.30 -7.51
C LEU A 112 -13.54 -0.41 -8.23
N ARG A 113 -14.14 -0.86 -9.35
CA ARG A 113 -15.01 -0.01 -10.19
C ARG A 113 -16.45 0.14 -9.71
N THR A 114 -16.96 -0.84 -8.96
CA THR A 114 -18.36 -0.89 -8.54
C THR A 114 -18.50 -1.15 -7.04
N ALA A 115 -19.63 -0.77 -6.45
CA ALA A 115 -19.92 -1.03 -5.05
C ALA A 115 -19.86 -2.53 -4.70
N ASP A 116 -20.39 -3.40 -5.58
CA ASP A 116 -20.39 -4.85 -5.33
C ASP A 116 -18.99 -5.46 -5.42
N SER A 117 -18.15 -5.01 -6.36
CA SER A 117 -16.77 -5.48 -6.47
C SER A 117 -15.92 -4.96 -5.31
N ILE A 118 -16.04 -3.69 -4.92
CA ILE A 118 -15.38 -3.10 -3.75
C ILE A 118 -15.74 -3.88 -2.48
N LYS A 119 -17.02 -4.18 -2.27
CA LYS A 119 -17.46 -4.96 -1.11
C LYS A 119 -16.78 -6.33 -1.04
N LYS A 120 -16.61 -7.01 -2.17
CA LYS A 120 -15.90 -8.30 -2.24
C LYS A 120 -14.42 -8.13 -1.91
N VAL A 121 -13.77 -7.12 -2.50
CA VAL A 121 -12.34 -6.83 -2.24
C VAL A 121 -12.10 -6.54 -0.77
N LEU A 122 -12.92 -5.67 -0.16
CA LEU A 122 -12.81 -5.34 1.27
C LEU A 122 -13.11 -6.55 2.17
N ALA A 123 -14.09 -7.39 1.81
CA ALA A 123 -14.39 -8.60 2.57
C ALA A 123 -13.25 -9.64 2.49
N ASP A 124 -12.59 -9.78 1.33
CA ASP A 124 -11.42 -10.66 1.20
C ASP A 124 -10.22 -10.11 1.96
N PHE A 125 -10.00 -8.79 1.92
CA PHE A 125 -8.97 -8.13 2.72
C PHE A 125 -9.20 -8.34 4.22
N ASP A 126 -10.43 -8.12 4.69
CA ASP A 126 -10.80 -8.29 6.10
C ASP A 126 -10.55 -9.72 6.59
N ARG A 127 -10.96 -10.69 5.79
CA ARG A 127 -10.79 -12.11 6.11
C ARG A 127 -9.33 -12.54 6.25
N LEU A 128 -8.42 -11.98 5.43
CA LEU A 128 -7.01 -12.39 5.35
C LEU A 128 -6.13 -11.56 6.28
N ILE A 129 -6.36 -10.27 6.35
CA ILE A 129 -5.47 -9.29 6.98
C ILE A 129 -6.15 -8.60 8.16
N GLY A 130 -7.39 -8.15 7.98
CA GLY A 130 -8.14 -7.29 8.88
C GLY A 130 -8.20 -5.84 8.35
N LEU A 131 -9.41 -5.26 8.24
CA LEU A 131 -9.59 -3.88 7.77
C LEU A 131 -8.99 -2.84 8.73
N ASP A 132 -8.89 -3.16 10.00
CA ASP A 132 -8.26 -2.36 11.04
C ASP A 132 -6.75 -2.17 10.85
N ARG A 133 -6.12 -2.98 9.99
CA ARG A 133 -4.71 -2.82 9.62
C ARG A 133 -4.47 -1.82 8.49
N ILE A 134 -5.49 -1.31 7.82
CA ILE A 134 -5.32 -0.24 6.84
C ILE A 134 -5.08 1.08 7.59
N THR A 135 -3.85 1.58 7.56
CA THR A 135 -3.46 2.81 8.25
C THR A 135 -3.49 4.03 7.34
N VAL A 136 -3.30 3.83 6.05
CA VAL A 136 -3.30 4.90 5.05
C VAL A 136 -3.68 4.32 3.68
N PHE A 137 -4.32 5.15 2.85
CA PHE A 137 -4.42 4.89 1.42
C PHE A 137 -3.40 5.72 0.65
N HIS A 138 -2.68 5.08 -0.29
CA HIS A 138 -2.22 5.75 -1.49
C HIS A 138 -3.40 5.77 -2.46
N PHE A 139 -3.93 6.96 -2.71
CA PHE A 139 -5.23 7.12 -3.33
C PHE A 139 -5.09 7.61 -4.77
N ASN A 140 -4.96 6.69 -5.68
CA ASN A 140 -4.57 6.92 -7.07
C ASN A 140 -5.56 6.27 -8.03
N ASP A 141 -5.89 6.94 -9.15
CA ASP A 141 -6.52 6.25 -10.27
C ASP A 141 -5.47 5.49 -11.08
N SER A 142 -5.89 4.55 -11.90
CA SER A 142 -5.00 3.73 -12.72
C SER A 142 -5.11 4.08 -14.19
N LYS A 143 -3.97 4.36 -14.83
CA LYS A 143 -3.88 4.51 -16.29
C LYS A 143 -4.09 3.18 -17.02
N LYS A 144 -3.89 2.06 -16.33
CA LYS A 144 -3.94 0.71 -16.87
C LYS A 144 -5.19 -0.02 -16.44
N GLY A 145 -5.55 -1.05 -17.20
CA GLY A 145 -6.73 -1.87 -16.94
C GLY A 145 -6.54 -2.84 -15.77
N LEU A 146 -7.67 -3.40 -15.35
CA LEU A 146 -7.72 -4.39 -14.28
C LEU A 146 -6.82 -5.60 -14.58
N GLY A 147 -5.92 -5.92 -13.65
CA GLY A 147 -5.04 -7.09 -13.74
C GLY A 147 -3.92 -6.98 -14.79
N GLU A 148 -3.61 -5.77 -15.29
CA GLU A 148 -2.51 -5.59 -16.24
C GLU A 148 -1.11 -5.65 -15.60
N ASN A 149 -1.01 -5.67 -14.29
CA ASN A 149 0.24 -5.72 -13.53
C ASN A 149 1.21 -4.58 -13.94
N ARG A 150 0.68 -3.36 -13.98
CA ARG A 150 1.42 -2.17 -14.36
C ARG A 150 1.15 -1.04 -13.39
N ASP A 151 2.19 -0.63 -12.67
CA ASP A 151 2.18 0.55 -11.84
C ASP A 151 2.25 1.81 -12.72
N ARG A 152 1.09 2.43 -12.95
CA ARG A 152 0.95 3.69 -13.70
C ARG A 152 -0.24 4.46 -13.15
N HIS A 153 0.06 5.39 -12.24
CA HIS A 153 -0.93 6.29 -11.68
C HIS A 153 -1.54 7.20 -12.74
N GLU A 154 -2.78 7.56 -12.53
CA GLU A 154 -3.52 8.51 -13.35
C GLU A 154 -4.19 9.55 -12.44
N VAL A 155 -4.49 10.73 -12.99
CA VAL A 155 -5.26 11.75 -12.29
C VAL A 155 -6.69 11.24 -12.02
N LEU A 156 -7.29 11.70 -10.93
CA LEU A 156 -8.63 11.24 -10.53
C LEU A 156 -9.67 11.51 -11.64
N GLU A 157 -10.65 10.63 -11.78
CA GLU A 157 -11.74 10.68 -12.78
C GLU A 157 -11.31 10.43 -14.24
N VAL A 158 -10.03 10.23 -14.52
CA VAL A 158 -9.51 10.02 -15.89
C VAL A 158 -9.05 8.58 -16.12
N GLY A 159 -8.67 7.88 -15.05
CA GLY A 159 -8.18 6.51 -15.15
C GLY A 159 -9.28 5.45 -15.26
N GLN A 160 -8.87 4.20 -15.14
CA GLN A 160 -9.70 3.03 -15.40
C GLN A 160 -10.53 2.56 -14.19
N ILE A 161 -10.23 3.04 -12.97
CA ILE A 161 -11.03 2.77 -11.76
C ILE A 161 -12.28 3.66 -11.76
N GLY A 162 -12.09 4.93 -12.12
CA GLY A 162 -13.18 5.89 -12.31
C GLY A 162 -14.04 6.10 -11.06
N ASN A 163 -15.37 6.00 -11.22
CA ASN A 163 -16.32 6.29 -10.13
C ASN A 163 -16.16 5.41 -8.88
N GLY A 164 -15.53 4.26 -9.00
CA GLY A 164 -15.25 3.40 -7.84
C GLY A 164 -14.37 4.06 -6.79
N LEU A 165 -13.45 4.96 -7.21
CA LEU A 165 -12.63 5.73 -6.28
C LEU A 165 -13.47 6.60 -5.36
N LYS A 166 -14.55 7.21 -5.85
CA LYS A 166 -15.46 7.98 -4.99
C LYS A 166 -16.04 7.11 -3.86
N LEU A 167 -16.41 5.86 -4.15
CA LEU A 167 -16.92 4.93 -3.14
C LEU A 167 -15.83 4.54 -2.15
N MET A 168 -14.61 4.30 -2.63
CA MET A 168 -13.46 4.02 -1.78
C MET A 168 -13.10 5.22 -0.89
N ALA A 169 -13.16 6.45 -1.41
CA ALA A 169 -12.92 7.66 -0.63
C ALA A 169 -13.96 7.83 0.50
N GLN A 170 -15.22 7.58 0.20
CA GLN A 170 -16.29 7.62 1.21
C GLN A 170 -16.09 6.56 2.29
N TRP A 171 -15.69 5.34 1.89
CA TRP A 171 -15.34 4.29 2.83
C TRP A 171 -14.16 4.69 3.73
N ALA A 172 -13.09 5.24 3.15
CA ALA A 172 -11.91 5.69 3.89
C ALA A 172 -12.27 6.80 4.91
N ARG A 173 -13.11 7.78 4.51
CA ARG A 173 -13.63 8.81 5.40
C ARG A 173 -14.41 8.21 6.57
N ASP A 174 -15.33 7.29 6.28
CA ASP A 174 -16.22 6.71 7.29
C ASP A 174 -15.46 5.83 8.30
N HIS A 175 -14.25 5.37 7.95
CA HIS A 175 -13.33 4.62 8.81
C HIS A 175 -12.14 5.47 9.30
N GLU A 176 -12.16 6.79 9.05
CA GLU A 176 -11.10 7.73 9.47
C GLU A 176 -9.69 7.37 8.97
N VAL A 177 -9.60 6.72 7.81
CA VAL A 177 -8.31 6.36 7.20
C VAL A 177 -7.82 7.51 6.30
N PRO A 178 -6.61 8.06 6.55
CA PRO A 178 -6.04 9.11 5.72
C PRO A 178 -5.78 8.65 4.29
N MET A 179 -5.86 9.60 3.34
CA MET A 179 -5.59 9.37 1.92
C MET A 179 -4.48 10.30 1.44
N ILE A 180 -3.49 9.74 0.75
CA ILE A 180 -2.37 10.45 0.13
C ILE A 180 -2.49 10.28 -1.38
N LEU A 181 -2.41 11.39 -2.12
CA LEU A 181 -2.44 11.40 -3.57
C LEU A 181 -0.99 11.35 -4.10
N GLU A 182 -0.74 10.44 -5.02
CA GLU A 182 0.52 10.33 -5.78
C GLU A 182 0.24 10.44 -7.29
N THR A 183 -0.86 11.12 -7.63
CA THR A 183 -1.30 11.32 -9.00
C THR A 183 -0.29 12.17 -9.78
N PRO A 184 -0.09 11.94 -11.10
CA PRO A 184 0.85 12.72 -11.87
C PRO A 184 0.35 14.14 -12.11
N GLU A 185 1.25 15.12 -12.13
CA GLU A 185 0.95 16.43 -12.68
C GLU A 185 1.09 16.38 -14.21
N LYS A 186 0.02 16.64 -14.96
CA LYS A 186 0.03 16.60 -16.42
C LYS A 186 -1.08 17.45 -17.03
N ASP A 187 -0.88 17.87 -18.26
CA ASP A 187 -1.86 18.62 -19.05
C ASP A 187 -2.41 19.87 -18.34
N GLY A 188 -1.58 20.51 -17.50
CA GLY A 188 -1.94 21.67 -16.69
C GLY A 188 -2.72 21.34 -15.42
N ARG A 189 -2.98 20.08 -15.13
CA ARG A 189 -3.60 19.59 -13.89
C ARG A 189 -2.53 19.33 -12.84
N THR A 190 -2.79 19.78 -11.62
CA THR A 190 -1.90 19.70 -10.46
C THR A 190 -2.49 18.83 -9.37
N HIS A 191 -1.68 18.49 -8.35
CA HIS A 191 -2.17 17.81 -7.15
C HIS A 191 -3.29 18.59 -6.43
N ALA A 192 -3.29 19.93 -6.53
CA ALA A 192 -4.34 20.76 -5.94
C ALA A 192 -5.71 20.52 -6.60
N ASP A 193 -5.74 20.26 -7.91
CA ASP A 193 -6.96 19.93 -8.63
C ASP A 193 -7.52 18.58 -8.22
N ASP A 194 -6.66 17.55 -8.09
CA ASP A 194 -7.06 16.23 -7.62
C ASP A 194 -7.53 16.28 -6.16
N LEU A 195 -6.86 17.06 -5.32
CA LEU A 195 -7.28 17.27 -3.94
C LEU A 195 -8.66 17.96 -3.86
N ALA A 196 -8.95 18.90 -4.76
CA ALA A 196 -10.26 19.56 -4.83
C ALA A 196 -11.36 18.56 -5.23
N ILE A 197 -11.08 17.67 -6.18
CA ILE A 197 -12.01 16.59 -6.58
C ILE A 197 -12.28 15.66 -5.40
N LEU A 198 -11.20 15.16 -4.75
CA LEU A 198 -11.33 14.29 -3.59
C LEU A 198 -12.17 14.92 -2.48
N LYS A 199 -11.91 16.19 -2.14
CA LYS A 199 -12.72 16.94 -1.17
C LYS A 199 -14.19 17.06 -1.60
N GLY A 200 -14.45 17.27 -2.90
CA GLY A 200 -15.82 17.31 -3.44
C GLY A 200 -16.57 15.97 -3.31
N TRP A 201 -15.86 14.84 -3.34
CA TRP A 201 -16.47 13.53 -3.12
C TRP A 201 -16.83 13.26 -1.65
N LEU A 202 -16.17 13.95 -0.72
CA LEU A 202 -16.32 13.78 0.73
C LEU A 202 -17.30 14.78 1.36
N ALA A 203 -17.69 15.81 0.61
CA ALA A 203 -18.71 16.78 1.02
C ALA A 203 -20.11 16.15 0.93
#